data_c87d689dbf8c49e9711fc6edf609b8dc
#
_entry.id   c87d689dbf8c49e9711fc6edf609b8dc
#
_cell.length_a   1.000
_cell.length_b   1.000
_cell.length_c   1.000
_cell.angle_alpha   90.00
_cell.angle_beta   90.00
_cell.angle_gamma   90.00
#
_symmetry.space_group_name_H-M   'P 1'
#
loop_
_entity.id
_entity.type
_entity.pdbx_description
1 polymer ?
#
loop_
_entity_poly.entity_id
_entity_poly.type
_entity_poly.pdbx_seq_one_letter_code
_entity_poly.pdbx_strand_id
1 'polypeptide(L)'
;MRKLKLTRSAVAVASAALPTAGLGSAIAAVTVYDNNFSSRAEFKQIIKSGGGKRCDRSFRKKGKSMRAAVKRSPTTCSFRPPVQGDAELPNHDVRVDGKILKRTEKRLRGGAFVELTVRAGGGGVGYALRVFPHKQRFELSRGPAGGEFPVRGKSNAIKRVNKRNQLRLVASGATVTAFVNGKELAKATDGNPGQVTGTKLRFALGSQGQKQGKVAATFKKVVVTVP
;
A
#
# COMPACT_ATOMS: atom_id res chain seq x y z
N MET A 1 28.53 34.27 -61.05
CA MET A 1 27.75 33.05 -61.27
C MET A 1 28.35 31.94 -60.41
N ARG A 2 27.73 31.59 -59.28
CA ARG A 2 28.21 30.53 -58.40
C ARG A 2 27.39 29.26 -58.65
N LYS A 3 28.05 28.18 -59.05
CA LYS A 3 27.44 26.87 -59.27
C LYS A 3 27.20 26.16 -57.94
N LEU A 4 25.94 25.86 -57.59
CA LEU A 4 25.60 24.94 -56.48
C LEU A 4 25.84 23.50 -56.88
N LYS A 5 26.63 22.78 -56.10
CA LYS A 5 26.77 21.35 -56.20
C LYS A 5 25.71 20.68 -55.31
N LEU A 6 24.78 19.96 -55.90
CA LEU A 6 23.87 19.04 -55.19
C LEU A 6 24.60 17.74 -54.85
N THR A 7 24.74 17.44 -53.60
CA THR A 7 25.17 16.14 -53.10
C THR A 7 23.87 15.30 -52.89
N ARG A 8 23.75 14.21 -53.58
CA ARG A 8 22.73 13.18 -53.38
C ARG A 8 23.13 12.30 -52.24
N SER A 9 22.40 12.37 -51.09
CA SER A 9 22.49 11.39 -50.01
C SER A 9 21.61 10.21 -50.32
N ALA A 10 22.17 9.04 -50.41
CA ALA A 10 21.43 7.77 -50.50
C ALA A 10 20.93 7.42 -49.14
N VAL A 11 19.60 7.30 -48.99
CA VAL A 11 18.94 6.77 -47.78
C VAL A 11 18.88 5.25 -47.91
N ALA A 12 19.68 4.57 -47.09
CA ALA A 12 19.57 3.13 -46.93
C ALA A 12 18.38 2.81 -46.03
N VAL A 13 17.36 2.18 -46.63
CA VAL A 13 16.21 1.64 -45.85
C VAL A 13 16.62 0.30 -45.28
N ALA A 14 16.94 0.27 -43.99
CA ALA A 14 17.11 -0.97 -43.25
C ALA A 14 15.73 -1.54 -42.91
N SER A 15 15.33 -2.61 -43.57
CA SER A 15 14.13 -3.39 -43.19
C SER A 15 14.45 -4.17 -41.91
N ALA A 16 14.02 -3.67 -40.76
CA ALA A 16 14.01 -4.41 -39.50
C ALA A 16 12.80 -5.33 -39.49
N ALA A 17 13.01 -6.65 -39.55
CA ALA A 17 11.99 -7.66 -39.29
C ALA A 17 11.57 -7.53 -37.81
N LEU A 18 10.34 -7.10 -37.54
CA LEU A 18 9.75 -7.05 -36.21
C LEU A 18 9.41 -8.50 -35.79
N PRO A 19 9.87 -8.93 -34.59
CA PRO A 19 9.37 -10.18 -34.04
C PRO A 19 7.88 -10.00 -33.72
N THR A 20 7.03 -10.87 -34.23
CA THR A 20 5.63 -11.02 -33.85
C THR A 20 5.55 -11.57 -32.41
N ALA A 21 5.87 -10.74 -31.43
CA ALA A 21 5.50 -11.01 -30.04
C ALA A 21 3.98 -10.81 -29.94
N GLY A 22 3.28 -11.85 -29.51
CA GLY A 22 1.84 -11.84 -29.36
C GLY A 22 1.37 -10.61 -28.61
N LEU A 23 0.49 -9.84 -29.24
CA LEU A 23 -0.19 -8.68 -28.68
C LEU A 23 -1.15 -9.15 -27.57
N GLY A 24 -0.61 -9.49 -26.41
CA GLY A 24 -1.39 -9.44 -25.19
C GLY A 24 -1.73 -7.97 -24.97
N SER A 25 -2.97 -7.58 -25.21
CA SER A 25 -3.45 -6.24 -24.92
C SER A 25 -3.13 -5.92 -23.46
N ALA A 26 -2.12 -5.09 -23.24
CA ALA A 26 -1.85 -4.56 -21.92
C ALA A 26 -3.03 -3.65 -21.56
N ILE A 27 -3.95 -4.17 -20.76
CA ILE A 27 -5.04 -3.37 -20.21
C ILE A 27 -4.37 -2.28 -19.39
N ALA A 28 -4.58 -1.02 -19.77
CA ALA A 28 -4.02 0.12 -19.04
C ALA A 28 -4.58 0.14 -17.63
N ALA A 29 -3.69 0.21 -16.64
CA ALA A 29 -4.10 0.27 -15.25
C ALA A 29 -4.87 1.56 -14.97
N VAL A 30 -6.10 1.44 -14.43
CA VAL A 30 -6.99 2.57 -14.15
C VAL A 30 -6.92 2.92 -12.67
N THR A 31 -6.66 4.19 -12.38
CA THR A 31 -6.74 4.70 -11.00
C THR A 31 -8.21 4.91 -10.63
N VAL A 32 -8.72 4.08 -9.73
CA VAL A 32 -10.12 4.13 -9.25
C VAL A 32 -10.28 4.95 -7.97
N TYR A 33 -9.19 5.24 -7.29
CA TYR A 33 -9.19 6.11 -6.11
C TYR A 33 -7.81 6.77 -5.91
N ASP A 34 -7.79 8.09 -5.75
CA ASP A 34 -6.61 8.85 -5.33
C ASP A 34 -7.03 9.88 -4.28
N ASN A 35 -6.44 9.79 -3.10
CA ASN A 35 -6.68 10.71 -2.00
C ASN A 35 -5.35 11.15 -1.40
N ASN A 36 -5.04 12.42 -1.53
CA ASN A 36 -3.81 13.01 -1.01
C ASN A 36 -4.03 13.83 0.27
N PHE A 37 -5.24 13.78 0.84
CA PHE A 37 -5.65 14.54 2.01
C PHE A 37 -5.43 16.05 1.85
N SER A 38 -5.64 16.59 0.65
CA SER A 38 -5.51 18.02 0.36
C SER A 38 -6.57 18.85 1.06
N SER A 39 -7.74 18.27 1.30
CA SER A 39 -8.90 18.92 1.88
C SER A 39 -9.54 18.14 3.04
N ARG A 40 -10.40 18.81 3.80
CA ARG A 40 -11.22 18.17 4.83
C ARG A 40 -12.29 17.25 4.22
N ALA A 41 -12.73 17.53 3.00
CA ALA A 41 -13.67 16.70 2.27
C ALA A 41 -13.05 15.34 1.96
N GLU A 42 -11.85 15.29 1.42
CA GLU A 42 -11.10 14.05 1.18
C GLU A 42 -10.85 13.26 2.47
N PHE A 43 -10.52 13.95 3.58
CA PHE A 43 -10.39 13.28 4.87
C PHE A 43 -11.71 12.62 5.33
N LYS A 44 -12.86 13.28 5.11
CA LYS A 44 -14.17 12.75 5.49
C LYS A 44 -14.54 11.49 4.71
N GLN A 45 -14.07 11.33 3.48
CA GLN A 45 -14.30 10.13 2.67
C GLN A 45 -13.73 8.86 3.30
N ILE A 46 -12.62 8.97 4.03
CA ILE A 46 -12.03 7.80 4.71
C ILE A 46 -12.92 7.34 5.85
N ILE A 47 -13.31 6.09 5.83
CA ILE A 47 -14.20 5.48 6.83
C ILE A 47 -13.35 4.81 7.90
N LYS A 48 -13.66 5.07 9.17
CA LYS A 48 -13.06 4.30 10.29
C LYS A 48 -13.73 2.93 10.33
N SER A 49 -12.95 1.86 10.12
CA SER A 49 -13.45 0.49 9.99
C SER A 49 -13.08 -0.43 11.15
N GLY A 50 -12.30 0.05 12.13
CA GLY A 50 -11.93 -0.75 13.30
C GLY A 50 -11.35 0.08 14.45
N GLY A 51 -11.25 -0.56 15.62
CA GLY A 51 -10.65 0.01 16.82
C GLY A 51 -11.61 0.84 17.70
N GLY A 52 -12.85 1.02 17.28
CA GLY A 52 -13.92 1.64 18.08
C GLY A 52 -13.52 2.97 18.73
N LYS A 53 -13.92 3.18 20.01
CA LYS A 53 -13.61 4.39 20.81
C LYS A 53 -12.11 4.55 21.13
N ARG A 54 -11.29 3.50 20.96
CA ARG A 54 -9.83 3.55 21.19
C ARG A 54 -9.06 4.17 20.04
N CYS A 55 -9.72 4.48 18.94
CA CYS A 55 -9.13 5.03 17.73
C CYS A 55 -9.59 6.46 17.48
N ASP A 56 -8.63 7.37 17.41
CA ASP A 56 -8.87 8.75 16.98
C ASP A 56 -8.33 8.97 15.58
N ARG A 57 -9.03 9.85 14.84
CA ARG A 57 -8.51 10.41 13.58
C ARG A 57 -8.79 11.90 13.51
N SER A 58 -7.90 12.65 12.88
CA SER A 58 -8.07 14.07 12.65
C SER A 58 -7.40 14.51 11.35
N PHE A 59 -7.96 15.51 10.73
CA PHE A 59 -7.37 16.17 9.56
C PHE A 59 -6.29 17.17 10.01
N ARG A 60 -5.18 17.19 9.28
CA ARG A 60 -4.06 18.12 9.49
C ARG A 60 -3.90 19.01 8.27
N LYS A 61 -4.50 20.22 8.30
CA LYS A 61 -4.45 21.19 7.19
C LYS A 61 -3.00 21.51 6.79
N LYS A 62 -2.14 21.88 7.76
CA LYS A 62 -0.71 22.19 7.55
C LYS A 62 0.11 20.95 7.19
N GLY A 63 -0.17 20.10 6.42
CA GLY A 63 0.61 18.90 6.06
C GLY A 63 -0.19 17.96 5.20
N LYS A 64 -1.40 18.40 4.85
CA LYS A 64 -2.29 17.67 3.96
C LYS A 64 -2.22 16.16 4.30
N SER A 65 -2.73 15.80 5.49
CA SER A 65 -2.59 14.43 6.00
C SER A 65 -3.67 14.08 7.00
N MET A 66 -4.04 12.81 7.03
CA MET A 66 -4.81 12.24 8.13
C MET A 66 -3.85 11.85 9.26
N ARG A 67 -4.09 12.37 10.45
CA ARG A 67 -3.48 11.85 11.67
C ARG A 67 -4.40 10.82 12.29
N ALA A 68 -3.84 9.70 12.71
CA ALA A 68 -4.54 8.67 13.45
C ALA A 68 -3.77 8.29 14.72
N ALA A 69 -4.49 7.87 15.74
CA ALA A 69 -3.90 7.41 16.99
C ALA A 69 -4.71 6.28 17.61
N VAL A 70 -3.99 5.26 18.11
CA VAL A 70 -4.49 4.30 19.08
C VAL A 70 -4.31 4.91 20.44
N LYS A 71 -5.37 5.05 21.22
CA LYS A 71 -5.31 5.58 22.60
C LYS A 71 -4.74 4.55 23.59
N ARG A 72 -5.06 3.29 23.36
CA ARG A 72 -4.64 2.18 24.23
C ARG A 72 -4.36 0.93 23.38
N SER A 73 -3.11 0.52 23.31
CA SER A 73 -2.68 -0.77 22.74
C SER A 73 -3.02 -1.92 23.73
N PRO A 74 -3.20 -3.17 23.31
CA PRO A 74 -3.10 -3.64 21.93
C PRO A 74 -4.43 -3.44 21.18
N THR A 75 -4.44 -2.49 20.26
CA THR A 75 -5.59 -2.23 19.38
C THR A 75 -5.05 -1.82 18.03
N THR A 76 -5.70 -2.26 16.98
CA THR A 76 -5.43 -1.78 15.61
C THR A 76 -6.52 -0.81 15.21
N CYS A 77 -6.11 0.38 14.79
CA CYS A 77 -7.01 1.35 14.17
C CYS A 77 -6.97 1.17 12.68
N SER A 78 -8.05 0.72 12.09
CA SER A 78 -8.16 0.52 10.65
C SER A 78 -9.11 1.53 10.00
N PHE A 79 -8.78 1.86 8.77
CA PHE A 79 -9.48 2.82 7.93
C PHE A 79 -9.63 2.23 6.54
N ARG A 80 -10.72 2.57 5.85
CA ARG A 80 -10.94 2.15 4.47
C ARG A 80 -11.22 3.36 3.58
N PRO A 81 -10.70 3.39 2.35
CA PRO A 81 -11.17 4.30 1.32
C PRO A 81 -12.59 3.90 0.92
N PRO A 82 -13.42 4.82 0.40
CA PRO A 82 -14.76 4.54 -0.08
C PRO A 82 -14.76 3.92 -1.47
N VAL A 83 -13.79 3.08 -1.78
CA VAL A 83 -13.79 2.37 -3.04
C VAL A 83 -14.94 1.39 -2.99
N GLN A 84 -15.99 1.71 -3.70
CA GLN A 84 -17.04 0.78 -4.05
C GLN A 84 -16.48 -0.06 -5.21
N GLY A 85 -15.82 -1.14 -4.88
CA GLY A 85 -15.54 -2.20 -5.81
C GLY A 85 -16.70 -3.15 -5.73
N ASP A 86 -17.41 -3.31 -6.82
CA ASP A 86 -18.25 -4.47 -7.00
C ASP A 86 -17.44 -5.73 -6.72
N ALA A 87 -18.13 -6.78 -6.33
CA ALA A 87 -17.60 -8.00 -5.71
C ALA A 87 -16.41 -8.70 -6.41
N GLU A 88 -15.86 -8.14 -7.45
CA GLU A 88 -14.94 -8.79 -8.37
C GLU A 88 -13.73 -7.95 -8.82
N LEU A 89 -13.08 -7.24 -7.92
CA LEU A 89 -11.76 -6.72 -8.25
C LEU A 89 -10.69 -7.77 -7.86
N PRO A 90 -10.41 -8.77 -8.71
CA PRO A 90 -9.47 -9.84 -8.39
C PRO A 90 -8.03 -9.30 -8.32
N ASN A 91 -7.77 -8.18 -9.00
CA ASN A 91 -6.45 -7.58 -9.09
C ASN A 91 -6.45 -6.15 -8.57
N HIS A 92 -5.50 -5.84 -7.70
CA HIS A 92 -5.36 -4.52 -7.09
C HIS A 92 -3.90 -4.11 -7.01
N ASP A 93 -3.61 -2.85 -7.29
CA ASP A 93 -2.38 -2.17 -6.89
C ASP A 93 -2.76 -1.05 -5.93
N VAL A 94 -2.46 -1.24 -4.65
CA VAL A 94 -2.81 -0.28 -3.61
C VAL A 94 -1.57 0.29 -2.99
N ARG A 95 -1.54 1.62 -2.83
CA ARG A 95 -0.44 2.37 -2.23
C ARG A 95 -0.93 3.23 -1.09
N VAL A 96 -0.19 3.24 0.00
CA VAL A 96 -0.45 4.09 1.16
C VAL A 96 0.85 4.68 1.68
N ASP A 97 0.88 6.00 1.83
CA ASP A 97 1.97 6.71 2.49
C ASP A 97 1.69 6.81 3.98
N GLY A 98 2.44 6.06 4.79
CA GLY A 98 2.30 6.02 6.24
C GLY A 98 3.56 6.43 6.99
N LYS A 99 3.38 7.06 8.16
CA LYS A 99 4.48 7.47 9.03
C LYS A 99 4.14 7.26 10.49
N ILE A 100 4.84 6.37 11.21
CA ILE A 100 4.79 6.30 12.67
C ILE A 100 5.47 7.54 13.24
N LEU A 101 4.78 8.23 14.14
CA LEU A 101 5.25 9.49 14.70
C LEU A 101 6.18 9.27 15.91
N LYS A 102 7.16 10.17 16.09
CA LYS A 102 8.09 10.17 17.23
C LYS A 102 7.37 10.23 18.61
N ARG A 103 6.15 10.76 18.66
CA ARG A 103 5.30 10.78 19.87
C ARG A 103 4.59 9.46 20.20
N THR A 104 4.74 8.41 19.38
CA THR A 104 4.44 7.05 19.82
C THR A 104 5.26 6.73 21.05
N GLU A 105 4.64 6.20 22.10
CA GLU A 105 5.33 5.90 23.36
C GLU A 105 6.57 5.04 23.11
N LYS A 106 7.70 5.41 23.75
CA LYS A 106 9.01 4.80 23.49
C LYS A 106 8.98 3.28 23.61
N ARG A 107 8.27 2.74 24.62
CA ARG A 107 8.12 1.31 24.88
C ARG A 107 7.34 0.55 23.79
N LEU A 108 6.52 1.25 22.98
CA LEU A 108 5.72 0.66 21.92
C LEU A 108 6.36 0.77 20.53
N ARG A 109 7.38 1.61 20.36
CA ARG A 109 7.97 1.86 19.03
C ARG A 109 8.48 0.59 18.34
N GLY A 110 9.00 -0.36 19.13
CA GLY A 110 9.50 -1.63 18.60
C GLY A 110 8.42 -2.51 17.97
N GLY A 111 7.19 -2.43 18.47
CA GLY A 111 6.02 -3.16 17.96
C GLY A 111 5.08 -2.30 17.10
N ALA A 112 5.30 -0.96 17.04
CA ALA A 112 4.43 -0.07 16.27
C ALA A 112 4.57 -0.29 14.77
N PHE A 113 3.44 -0.39 14.08
CA PHE A 113 3.38 -0.65 12.64
C PHE A 113 2.40 0.26 11.92
N VAL A 114 2.61 0.39 10.62
CA VAL A 114 1.59 0.73 9.62
C VAL A 114 1.29 -0.51 8.81
N GLU A 115 0.04 -0.67 8.40
CA GLU A 115 -0.45 -1.84 7.67
C GLU A 115 -1.24 -1.42 6.45
N LEU A 116 -1.12 -2.19 5.39
CA LEU A 116 -1.94 -2.14 4.20
C LEU A 116 -2.53 -3.52 3.97
N THR A 117 -3.86 -3.60 3.81
CA THR A 117 -4.57 -4.86 3.56
C THR A 117 -5.39 -4.73 2.29
N VAL A 118 -5.30 -5.74 1.44
CA VAL A 118 -6.11 -5.89 0.22
C VAL A 118 -6.96 -7.16 0.30
N ARG A 119 -8.03 -7.22 -0.49
CA ARG A 119 -8.99 -8.34 -0.49
C ARG A 119 -9.51 -8.68 0.90
N ALA A 120 -9.74 -7.66 1.74
CA ALA A 120 -10.26 -7.89 3.07
C ALA A 120 -11.73 -8.30 3.02
N GLY A 121 -12.03 -9.50 3.50
CA GLY A 121 -13.37 -10.07 3.64
C GLY A 121 -13.93 -9.97 5.06
N GLY A 122 -14.97 -10.76 5.32
CA GLY A 122 -15.47 -11.04 6.67
C GLY A 122 -14.40 -11.71 7.53
N GLY A 123 -14.47 -11.55 8.84
CA GLY A 123 -13.49 -12.15 9.76
C GLY A 123 -12.07 -11.58 9.68
N GLY A 124 -11.83 -10.57 8.83
CA GLY A 124 -10.49 -9.96 8.68
C GLY A 124 -9.56 -10.72 7.74
N VAL A 125 -10.06 -11.72 7.01
CA VAL A 125 -9.27 -12.45 6.01
C VAL A 125 -8.93 -11.52 4.85
N GLY A 126 -7.67 -11.52 4.44
CA GLY A 126 -7.13 -10.68 3.35
C GLY A 126 -5.61 -10.78 3.33
N TYR A 127 -4.96 -10.14 2.36
CA TYR A 127 -3.50 -10.06 2.35
C TYR A 127 -3.07 -8.77 3.03
N ALA A 128 -2.21 -8.87 4.03
CA ALA A 128 -1.76 -7.75 4.84
C ALA A 128 -0.24 -7.59 4.81
N LEU A 129 0.22 -6.39 4.45
CA LEU A 129 1.60 -5.95 4.62
C LEU A 129 1.71 -5.08 5.85
N ARG A 130 2.45 -5.53 6.86
CA ARG A 130 2.86 -4.74 8.03
C ARG A 130 4.29 -4.27 7.90
N VAL A 131 4.50 -3.02 8.21
CA VAL A 131 5.83 -2.41 8.24
C VAL A 131 6.08 -1.84 9.64
N PHE A 132 7.20 -2.25 10.26
CA PHE A 132 7.67 -1.86 11.59
C PHE A 132 8.88 -0.93 11.46
N PRO A 133 8.69 0.40 11.40
CA PRO A 133 9.76 1.33 11.07
C PRO A 133 10.92 1.34 12.08
N HIS A 134 10.65 1.08 13.37
CA HIS A 134 11.70 1.09 14.40
C HIS A 134 12.71 -0.04 14.20
N LYS A 135 12.22 -1.22 13.80
CA LYS A 135 13.03 -2.42 13.59
C LYS A 135 13.42 -2.64 12.13
N GLN A 136 12.95 -1.78 11.21
CA GLN A 136 13.09 -1.92 9.76
C GLN A 136 12.69 -3.33 9.29
N ARG A 137 11.59 -3.85 9.87
CA ARG A 137 11.05 -5.18 9.63
C ARG A 137 9.72 -5.09 8.91
N PHE A 138 9.39 -6.13 8.16
CA PHE A 138 8.07 -6.30 7.53
C PHE A 138 7.51 -7.69 7.79
N GLU A 139 6.20 -7.81 7.63
CA GLU A 139 5.44 -9.06 7.59
C GLU A 139 4.41 -8.96 6.47
N LEU A 140 4.42 -9.94 5.57
CA LEU A 140 3.35 -10.20 4.61
C LEU A 140 2.64 -11.46 5.04
N SER A 141 1.32 -11.40 5.20
CA SER A 141 0.52 -12.54 5.69
C SER A 141 -0.84 -12.59 5.01
N ARG A 142 -1.44 -13.77 4.97
CA ARG A 142 -2.87 -13.98 4.71
C ARG A 142 -3.62 -14.04 6.04
N GLY A 143 -4.82 -13.44 6.10
CA GLY A 143 -5.65 -13.45 7.29
C GLY A 143 -5.31 -12.39 8.32
N PRO A 144 -5.85 -12.52 9.54
CA PRO A 144 -5.46 -11.69 10.67
C PRO A 144 -3.95 -11.77 10.87
N ALA A 145 -3.36 -10.76 11.48
CA ALA A 145 -1.92 -10.74 11.73
C ALA A 145 -1.43 -12.03 12.38
N GLY A 146 -0.49 -12.66 11.74
CA GLY A 146 0.02 -13.97 12.15
C GLY A 146 -0.65 -15.17 11.46
N GLY A 147 -1.61 -14.92 10.56
CA GLY A 147 -2.26 -15.96 9.75
C GLY A 147 -1.32 -16.67 8.78
N GLU A 148 -1.88 -17.59 8.02
CA GLU A 148 -1.16 -18.46 7.09
C GLU A 148 -0.22 -17.73 6.14
N PHE A 149 0.81 -18.39 5.75
CA PHE A 149 1.97 -17.96 4.94
C PHE A 149 2.64 -16.62 5.37
N PRO A 150 3.15 -16.51 6.57
CA PRO A 150 3.85 -15.31 6.96
C PRO A 150 5.22 -15.25 6.28
N VAL A 151 5.40 -14.27 5.37
CA VAL A 151 6.74 -13.88 4.90
C VAL A 151 7.22 -12.74 5.78
N ARG A 152 8.34 -12.93 6.45
CA ARG A 152 8.91 -11.94 7.37
C ARG A 152 10.35 -11.64 7.01
N GLY A 153 10.74 -10.38 7.18
CA GLY A 153 12.11 -10.00 6.91
C GLY A 153 12.47 -8.61 7.42
N LYS A 154 13.72 -8.24 7.21
CA LYS A 154 14.24 -6.89 7.41
C LYS A 154 14.58 -6.27 6.06
N SER A 155 14.48 -4.94 5.95
CA SER A 155 14.89 -4.22 4.75
C SER A 155 15.32 -2.80 5.12
N ASN A 156 16.46 -2.38 4.59
CA ASN A 156 16.97 -1.00 4.69
C ASN A 156 16.10 0.00 3.89
N ALA A 157 15.29 -0.48 2.95
CA ALA A 157 14.29 0.34 2.27
C ALA A 157 13.24 0.89 3.23
N ILE A 158 13.01 0.24 4.38
CA ILE A 158 12.10 0.72 5.42
C ILE A 158 12.75 1.85 6.18
N LYS A 159 12.23 3.06 6.00
CA LYS A 159 12.69 4.26 6.72
C LYS A 159 12.24 4.21 8.18
N ARG A 160 13.08 4.66 9.09
CA ARG A 160 12.85 4.62 10.54
C ARG A 160 11.67 5.50 10.99
N VAL A 161 11.32 5.39 12.28
CA VAL A 161 10.30 6.20 12.95
C VAL A 161 10.45 7.68 12.59
N ASN A 162 9.33 8.37 12.42
CA ASN A 162 9.22 9.77 11.98
C ASN A 162 9.63 10.04 10.52
N LYS A 163 9.97 9.02 9.76
CA LYS A 163 10.12 9.10 8.30
C LYS A 163 8.92 8.41 7.63
N ARG A 164 8.55 8.89 6.43
CA ARG A 164 7.45 8.32 5.66
C ARG A 164 7.92 7.04 4.96
N ASN A 165 7.06 6.04 4.99
CA ASN A 165 7.17 4.84 4.18
C ASN A 165 5.94 4.78 3.25
N GLN A 166 6.17 4.52 1.97
CA GLN A 166 5.14 4.17 1.02
C GLN A 166 5.04 2.64 1.02
N LEU A 167 3.90 2.13 1.46
CA LEU A 167 3.55 0.73 1.37
C LEU A 167 2.80 0.51 0.06
N ARG A 168 3.12 -0.55 -0.66
CA ARG A 168 2.38 -0.97 -1.85
C ARG A 168 2.15 -2.47 -1.80
N LEU A 169 0.93 -2.89 -2.07
CA LEU A 169 0.54 -4.28 -2.28
C LEU A 169 -0.06 -4.42 -3.67
N VAL A 170 0.47 -5.34 -4.44
CA VAL A 170 -0.08 -5.76 -5.72
C VAL A 170 -0.62 -7.17 -5.55
N ALA A 171 -1.92 -7.35 -5.73
CA ALA A 171 -2.57 -8.65 -5.76
C ALA A 171 -3.01 -8.94 -7.20
N SER A 172 -2.52 -10.03 -7.78
CA SER A 172 -2.83 -10.48 -9.14
C SER A 172 -3.07 -11.98 -9.14
N GLY A 173 -4.31 -12.39 -9.37
CA GLY A 173 -4.69 -13.80 -9.21
C GLY A 173 -4.32 -14.31 -7.80
N ALA A 174 -3.61 -15.44 -7.74
CA ALA A 174 -3.12 -16.01 -6.49
C ALA A 174 -1.83 -15.34 -5.96
N THR A 175 -1.22 -14.45 -6.73
CA THR A 175 0.08 -13.86 -6.37
C THR A 175 -0.10 -12.52 -5.68
N VAL A 176 0.65 -12.32 -4.60
CA VAL A 176 0.71 -11.05 -3.87
C VAL A 176 2.17 -10.59 -3.79
N THR A 177 2.42 -9.36 -4.22
CA THR A 177 3.75 -8.74 -4.15
C THR A 177 3.70 -7.52 -3.25
N ALA A 178 4.61 -7.47 -2.28
CA ALA A 178 4.73 -6.40 -1.30
C ALA A 178 5.95 -5.52 -1.58
N PHE A 179 5.74 -4.20 -1.56
CA PHE A 179 6.80 -3.21 -1.77
C PHE A 179 6.82 -2.19 -0.65
N VAL A 180 7.99 -1.64 -0.38
CA VAL A 180 8.15 -0.45 0.45
C VAL A 180 9.12 0.53 -0.21
N ASN A 181 8.71 1.79 -0.33
CA ASN A 181 9.49 2.86 -0.96
C ASN A 181 10.04 2.47 -2.35
N GLY A 182 9.24 1.76 -3.14
CA GLY A 182 9.57 1.29 -4.48
C GLY A 182 10.35 -0.04 -4.53
N LYS A 183 10.93 -0.51 -3.41
CA LYS A 183 11.68 -1.78 -3.36
C LYS A 183 10.73 -2.94 -3.06
N GLU A 184 10.81 -4.01 -3.85
CA GLU A 184 10.14 -5.27 -3.55
C GLU A 184 10.72 -5.87 -2.25
N LEU A 185 9.82 -6.29 -1.37
CA LEU A 185 10.16 -6.93 -0.09
C LEU A 185 9.91 -8.42 -0.12
N ALA A 186 8.81 -8.81 -0.75
CA ALA A 186 8.36 -10.19 -0.82
C ALA A 186 7.36 -10.37 -1.96
N LYS A 187 7.39 -11.56 -2.55
CA LYS A 187 6.39 -12.07 -3.47
C LYS A 187 5.96 -13.45 -2.96
N ALA A 188 4.66 -13.68 -2.87
CA ALA A 188 4.11 -14.94 -2.40
C ALA A 188 2.95 -15.38 -3.29
N THR A 189 2.85 -16.69 -3.51
CA THR A 189 1.70 -17.29 -4.20
C THR A 189 0.85 -18.01 -3.17
N ASP A 190 -0.43 -17.68 -3.12
CA ASP A 190 -1.39 -18.34 -2.24
C ASP A 190 -1.86 -19.65 -2.89
N GLY A 191 -1.61 -20.76 -2.22
CA GLY A 191 -2.06 -22.08 -2.69
C GLY A 191 -3.59 -22.26 -2.59
N ASN A 192 -4.28 -21.37 -1.86
CA ASN A 192 -5.74 -21.43 -1.69
C ASN A 192 -6.39 -20.03 -1.77
N PRO A 193 -6.28 -19.35 -2.92
CA PRO A 193 -6.75 -17.97 -3.08
C PRO A 193 -8.27 -17.84 -2.96
N GLY A 194 -9.04 -18.93 -3.15
CA GLY A 194 -10.49 -18.95 -3.00
C GLY A 194 -11.00 -18.61 -1.60
N GLN A 195 -10.15 -18.68 -0.58
CA GLN A 195 -10.48 -18.24 0.77
C GLN A 195 -10.38 -16.72 0.96
N VAL A 196 -9.80 -16.00 0.02
CA VAL A 196 -9.57 -14.54 0.07
C VAL A 196 -10.44 -13.84 -0.97
N THR A 197 -11.75 -13.94 -0.77
CA THR A 197 -12.79 -13.41 -1.68
C THR A 197 -13.21 -11.98 -1.35
N GLY A 198 -12.59 -11.35 -0.37
CA GLY A 198 -12.98 -10.01 0.06
C GLY A 198 -12.57 -8.93 -0.95
N THR A 199 -13.39 -7.89 -1.05
CA THR A 199 -13.18 -6.76 -1.96
C THR A 199 -12.67 -5.50 -1.23
N LYS A 200 -12.64 -5.53 0.10
CA LYS A 200 -12.33 -4.35 0.90
C LYS A 200 -10.84 -4.10 0.99
N LEU A 201 -10.49 -2.83 0.92
CA LEU A 201 -9.16 -2.32 1.14
C LEU A 201 -9.10 -1.65 2.52
N ARG A 202 -8.00 -1.84 3.25
CA ARG A 202 -7.81 -1.22 4.56
C ARG A 202 -6.36 -0.74 4.69
N PHE A 203 -6.19 0.34 5.41
CA PHE A 203 -4.89 0.73 5.94
C PHE A 203 -5.03 0.98 7.44
N ALA A 204 -3.99 0.72 8.19
CA ALA A 204 -4.09 0.70 9.63
C ALA A 204 -2.81 1.16 10.33
N LEU A 205 -2.94 1.43 11.63
CA LEU A 205 -1.83 1.53 12.56
C LEU A 205 -2.15 0.73 13.82
N GLY A 206 -1.12 0.23 14.46
CA GLY A 206 -1.25 -0.52 15.70
C GLY A 206 0.10 -0.79 16.33
N SER A 207 0.10 -1.66 17.32
CA SER A 207 1.31 -2.21 17.92
C SER A 207 1.15 -3.68 18.20
N GLN A 208 2.17 -4.46 17.87
CA GLN A 208 2.29 -5.86 18.31
C GLN A 208 2.76 -5.92 19.76
N GLY A 209 2.34 -6.99 20.45
CA GLY A 209 2.67 -7.25 21.85
C GLY A 209 1.63 -6.67 22.82
N GLN A 210 1.73 -7.09 24.09
CA GLN A 210 0.70 -6.83 25.11
C GLN A 210 0.88 -5.49 25.83
N LYS A 211 1.94 -4.74 25.55
CA LYS A 211 2.21 -3.46 26.21
C LYS A 211 1.13 -2.43 25.88
N GLN A 212 0.54 -1.88 26.92
CA GLN A 212 -0.45 -0.81 26.77
C GLN A 212 0.23 0.53 26.46
N GLY A 213 -0.46 1.40 25.75
CA GLY A 213 0.02 2.75 25.50
C GLY A 213 -0.46 3.33 24.18
N LYS A 214 0.04 4.51 23.84
CA LYS A 214 -0.39 5.30 22.68
C LYS A 214 0.50 5.10 21.46
N VAL A 215 -0.10 4.73 20.35
CA VAL A 215 0.55 4.71 19.02
C VAL A 215 -0.03 5.81 18.16
N ALA A 216 0.81 6.53 17.43
CA ALA A 216 0.36 7.61 16.55
C ALA A 216 1.04 7.53 15.17
N ALA A 217 0.25 7.75 14.13
CA ALA A 217 0.71 7.79 12.75
C ALA A 217 0.10 8.97 11.98
N THR A 218 0.68 9.27 10.83
CA THR A 218 0.03 10.08 9.79
C THR A 218 0.01 9.32 8.48
N PHE A 219 -1.07 9.51 7.73
CA PHE A 219 -1.24 9.02 6.37
C PHE A 219 -1.38 10.22 5.44
N LYS A 220 -0.71 10.20 4.28
CA LYS A 220 -0.68 11.36 3.38
C LYS A 220 -1.26 11.07 2.00
N LYS A 221 -1.16 9.85 1.53
CA LYS A 221 -1.68 9.45 0.22
C LYS A 221 -2.24 8.03 0.28
N VAL A 222 -3.36 7.81 -0.38
CA VAL A 222 -3.95 6.49 -0.64
C VAL A 222 -4.30 6.44 -2.11
N VAL A 223 -3.75 5.48 -2.84
CA VAL A 223 -4.04 5.26 -4.26
C VAL A 223 -4.49 3.83 -4.46
N VAL A 224 -5.52 3.65 -5.25
CA VAL A 224 -6.01 2.32 -5.68
C VAL A 224 -6.06 2.31 -7.19
N THR A 225 -5.38 1.36 -7.78
CA THR A 225 -5.34 1.13 -9.20
C THR A 225 -5.81 -0.29 -9.49
N VAL A 226 -6.56 -0.48 -10.55
CA VAL A 226 -6.96 -1.77 -11.10
C VAL A 226 -6.40 -1.89 -12.51
N PRO A 227 -5.96 -3.10 -12.92
CA PRO A 227 -5.48 -3.33 -14.28
C PRO A 227 -6.60 -3.25 -15.30
#